data_13412e95742860476c6c333153b8094e
#
_entry.id   13412e95742860476c6c333153b8094e
#
_cell.length_a   1.000
_cell.length_b   1.000
_cell.length_c   1.000
_cell.angle_alpha   90.00
_cell.angle_beta   90.00
_cell.angle_gamma   90.00
#
_symmetry.space_group_name_H-M   'P 1'
#
loop_
_entity.id
_entity.type
_entity.pdbx_description
1 polymer ?
#
loop_
_entity_poly.entity_id
_entity_poly.type
_entity_poly.pdbx_seq_one_letter_code
_entity_poly.pdbx_strand_id
1 'polypeptide(L)'
;LLSDESIGQNSGVFTSDDVKMAEEGATELLIYYPYRASTELAENGNKITSTLSVEQEQSRPGDSHHIGKYGFAFAKATVSSPDMLAKFTLNHAMAYVKFSISSQELSTYKLKSVSLYDKETKTPLSGVFTADLDTDELTYGTDVKPYATVSLTTPELLASAQDIYLTTYPADLSGKEVYIVITLENDQQTVTIPILKEGKQLKANAVNTIAVNNLKLSDNSCEWYEPVE
;
A
#
# COMPACT_ATOMS: atom_id res chain seq x y z
N LEU A 1 4.30 -12.98 21.00
CA LEU A 1 5.00 -11.71 21.24
C LEU A 1 6.30 -11.67 20.42
N LEU A 2 6.64 -10.53 19.84
CA LEU A 2 7.93 -10.31 19.18
C LEU A 2 8.99 -10.10 20.27
N SER A 3 10.16 -10.73 20.15
CA SER A 3 11.27 -10.48 21.08
C SER A 3 11.84 -9.07 20.87
N ASP A 4 12.26 -8.41 21.96
CA ASP A 4 12.81 -7.03 21.89
C ASP A 4 14.04 -6.94 21.00
N GLU A 5 14.85 -8.00 20.93
CA GLU A 5 16.04 -8.08 20.06
C GLU A 5 15.71 -8.09 18.57
N SER A 6 14.46 -8.39 18.20
CA SER A 6 13.98 -8.45 16.83
C SER A 6 13.43 -7.13 16.31
N ILE A 7 13.26 -6.13 17.17
CA ILE A 7 12.70 -4.83 16.77
C ILE A 7 13.68 -4.11 15.83
N GLY A 8 13.18 -3.73 14.64
CA GLY A 8 13.98 -3.04 13.62
C GLY A 8 14.92 -3.95 12.81
N GLN A 9 14.85 -5.28 12.99
CA GLN A 9 15.62 -6.24 12.22
C GLN A 9 14.80 -6.79 11.02
N ASN A 10 15.49 -7.34 10.03
CA ASN A 10 14.87 -8.02 8.89
C ASN A 10 14.35 -9.43 9.23
N SER A 11 14.63 -9.91 10.43
CA SER A 11 14.17 -11.19 10.96
C SER A 11 13.77 -11.02 12.42
N GLY A 12 12.88 -11.85 12.90
CA GLY A 12 12.42 -11.80 14.28
C GLY A 12 11.96 -13.15 14.78
N VAL A 13 11.93 -13.31 16.10
CA VAL A 13 11.39 -14.48 16.78
C VAL A 13 10.08 -14.09 17.44
N PHE A 14 9.04 -14.83 17.14
CA PHE A 14 7.73 -14.68 17.76
C PHE A 14 7.46 -15.91 18.63
N THR A 15 6.95 -15.68 19.83
CA THR A 15 6.49 -16.74 20.72
C THR A 15 5.00 -16.59 20.97
N SER A 16 4.29 -17.72 21.05
CA SER A 16 2.87 -17.75 21.39
C SER A 16 2.57 -19.02 22.19
N ASP A 17 1.82 -18.84 23.27
CA ASP A 17 1.28 -19.92 24.08
C ASP A 17 -0.13 -20.31 23.59
N ASP A 18 -0.71 -19.53 22.67
CA ASP A 18 -2.09 -19.71 22.19
C ASP A 18 -2.18 -20.62 20.97
N VAL A 19 -1.05 -20.88 20.29
CA VAL A 19 -1.02 -21.75 19.11
C VAL A 19 -1.07 -23.20 19.55
N LYS A 20 -2.16 -23.90 19.24
CA LYS A 20 -2.30 -25.33 19.50
C LYS A 20 -1.71 -26.13 18.35
N MET A 21 -0.78 -26.99 18.68
CA MET A 21 -0.18 -27.93 17.74
C MET A 21 -0.96 -29.24 17.74
N ALA A 22 -0.95 -29.97 16.61
CA ALA A 22 -1.43 -31.33 16.57
C ALA A 22 -0.60 -32.22 17.53
N GLU A 23 -1.26 -33.14 18.25
CA GLU A 23 -0.58 -34.05 19.17
C GLU A 23 0.37 -35.00 18.41
N GLU A 24 -0.01 -35.38 17.20
CA GLU A 24 0.79 -36.21 16.31
C GLU A 24 0.76 -35.61 14.89
N GLY A 25 1.87 -35.78 14.15
CA GLY A 25 2.00 -35.35 12.77
C GLY A 25 2.50 -33.91 12.61
N ALA A 26 2.12 -33.29 11.51
CA ALA A 26 2.51 -31.94 11.15
C ALA A 26 1.32 -30.98 11.28
N THR A 27 1.58 -29.78 11.79
CA THR A 27 0.60 -28.68 11.84
C THR A 27 0.98 -27.63 10.80
N GLU A 28 0.04 -27.26 9.96
CA GLU A 28 0.20 -26.12 9.05
C GLU A 28 -0.18 -24.83 9.77
N LEU A 29 0.70 -23.86 9.72
CA LEU A 29 0.50 -22.53 10.27
C LEU A 29 0.31 -21.53 9.13
N LEU A 30 -0.73 -20.71 9.24
CA LEU A 30 -0.98 -19.59 8.37
C LEU A 30 -0.58 -18.30 9.09
N ILE A 31 0.28 -17.52 8.46
CA ILE A 31 0.84 -16.31 9.04
C ILE A 31 0.50 -15.16 8.14
N TYR A 32 0.01 -14.05 8.70
CA TYR A 32 -0.21 -12.82 7.94
C TYR A 32 0.08 -11.58 8.77
N TYR A 33 0.40 -10.49 8.11
CA TYR A 33 0.69 -9.19 8.67
C TYR A 33 0.21 -8.06 7.74
N PRO A 34 -0.31 -6.95 8.25
CA PRO A 34 -0.62 -6.67 9.66
C PRO A 34 -1.91 -7.37 10.12
N TYR A 35 -2.03 -7.60 11.42
CA TYR A 35 -3.32 -8.00 11.99
C TYR A 35 -4.33 -6.84 11.85
N ARG A 36 -5.52 -7.16 11.35
CA ARG A 36 -6.66 -6.24 11.27
C ARG A 36 -7.90 -6.95 11.76
N ALA A 37 -8.69 -6.29 12.61
CA ALA A 37 -9.91 -6.88 13.16
C ALA A 37 -10.96 -7.22 12.07
N SER A 38 -10.90 -6.55 10.92
CA SER A 38 -11.76 -6.80 9.75
C SER A 38 -11.24 -7.91 8.83
N THR A 39 -10.12 -8.55 9.17
CA THR A 39 -9.58 -9.66 8.36
C THR A 39 -10.38 -10.93 8.66
N GLU A 40 -10.88 -11.56 7.61
CA GLU A 40 -11.64 -12.80 7.68
C GLU A 40 -10.83 -13.97 7.13
N LEU A 41 -10.89 -15.08 7.83
CA LEU A 41 -10.30 -16.36 7.38
C LEU A 41 -11.41 -17.24 6.81
N ALA A 42 -11.16 -17.87 5.67
CA ALA A 42 -12.06 -18.89 5.14
C ALA A 42 -12.10 -20.11 6.07
N GLU A 43 -13.21 -20.86 6.05
CA GLU A 43 -13.41 -22.04 6.90
C GLU A 43 -12.29 -23.09 6.74
N ASN A 44 -11.74 -23.25 5.53
CA ASN A 44 -10.63 -24.16 5.26
C ASN A 44 -9.25 -23.57 5.62
N GLY A 45 -9.22 -22.29 6.08
CA GLY A 45 -8.02 -21.62 6.54
C GLY A 45 -6.99 -21.24 5.47
N ASN A 46 -7.23 -21.50 4.18
CA ASN A 46 -6.25 -21.21 3.13
C ASN A 46 -6.47 -19.86 2.40
N LYS A 47 -7.50 -19.13 2.75
CA LYS A 47 -7.83 -17.80 2.16
C LYS A 47 -8.02 -16.77 3.23
N ILE A 48 -7.50 -15.59 2.97
CA ILE A 48 -7.59 -14.43 3.87
C ILE A 48 -8.25 -13.29 3.10
N THR A 49 -9.40 -12.83 3.56
CA THR A 49 -10.07 -11.64 3.03
C THR A 49 -9.74 -10.45 3.92
N SER A 50 -9.30 -9.35 3.31
CA SER A 50 -8.95 -8.13 4.00
C SER A 50 -9.19 -6.91 3.11
N THR A 51 -8.93 -5.72 3.62
CA THR A 51 -9.15 -4.47 2.89
C THR A 51 -7.87 -3.65 2.84
N LEU A 52 -7.49 -3.21 1.63
CA LEU A 52 -6.53 -2.15 1.44
C LEU A 52 -7.27 -0.81 1.42
N SER A 53 -6.96 0.05 2.38
CA SER A 53 -7.61 1.35 2.49
C SER A 53 -7.40 2.19 1.23
N VAL A 54 -8.49 2.78 0.76
CA VAL A 54 -8.47 3.77 -0.33
C VAL A 54 -7.72 5.02 0.11
N GLU A 55 -8.01 5.48 1.33
CA GLU A 55 -7.35 6.62 1.96
C GLU A 55 -6.27 6.14 2.93
N GLN A 56 -5.07 6.65 2.73
CA GLN A 56 -3.89 6.34 3.52
C GLN A 56 -3.31 7.62 4.11
N GLU A 57 -2.61 7.52 5.22
CA GLU A 57 -2.00 8.65 5.89
C GLU A 57 -0.51 8.42 6.07
N GLN A 58 0.28 9.38 5.61
CA GLN A 58 1.72 9.48 5.84
C GLN A 58 1.98 10.64 6.80
N SER A 59 2.85 10.47 7.79
CA SER A 59 3.11 11.51 8.78
C SER A 59 3.69 12.77 8.15
N ARG A 60 4.75 12.64 7.37
CA ARG A 60 5.46 13.72 6.67
C ARG A 60 6.18 13.16 5.44
N PRO A 61 6.58 14.01 4.48
CA PRO A 61 7.39 13.58 3.35
C PRO A 61 8.65 12.82 3.80
N GLY A 62 9.00 11.78 3.04
CA GLY A 62 10.16 10.91 3.33
C GLY A 62 9.93 9.84 4.40
N ASP A 63 8.86 9.93 5.20
CA ASP A 63 8.54 8.93 6.21
C ASP A 63 7.72 7.79 5.60
N SER A 64 8.25 6.58 5.59
CA SER A 64 7.61 5.39 5.01
C SER A 64 7.02 4.43 6.04
N HIS A 65 6.99 4.77 7.33
CA HIS A 65 6.53 3.87 8.40
C HIS A 65 5.07 3.41 8.23
N HIS A 66 4.20 4.26 7.66
CA HIS A 66 2.80 3.94 7.40
C HIS A 66 2.61 2.76 6.43
N ILE A 67 3.59 2.44 5.58
CA ILE A 67 3.55 1.30 4.65
C ILE A 67 3.29 -0.01 5.41
N GLY A 68 3.87 -0.17 6.60
CA GLY A 68 3.61 -1.34 7.44
C GLY A 68 2.15 -1.48 7.87
N LYS A 69 1.43 -0.36 8.05
CA LYS A 69 0.00 -0.34 8.38
C LYS A 69 -0.88 -0.75 7.19
N TYR A 70 -0.55 -0.29 5.98
CA TYR A 70 -1.35 -0.50 4.77
C TYR A 70 -0.90 -1.70 3.95
N GLY A 71 0.33 -2.13 4.09
CA GLY A 71 0.84 -3.35 3.45
C GLY A 71 0.08 -4.60 3.86
N PHE A 72 0.28 -5.68 3.12
CA PHE A 72 -0.19 -7.01 3.47
C PHE A 72 0.88 -8.02 3.06
N ALA A 73 1.21 -8.90 3.99
CA ALA A 73 2.17 -9.97 3.76
C ALA A 73 1.66 -11.25 4.43
N PHE A 74 1.96 -12.39 3.85
CA PHE A 74 1.53 -13.68 4.37
C PHE A 74 2.57 -14.77 4.11
N ALA A 75 2.44 -15.88 4.84
CA ALA A 75 3.26 -17.06 4.68
C ALA A 75 2.52 -18.31 5.15
N LYS A 76 2.97 -19.47 4.71
CA LYS A 76 2.67 -20.77 5.28
C LYS A 76 3.92 -21.38 5.88
N ALA A 77 3.76 -22.10 6.96
CA ALA A 77 4.81 -22.89 7.56
C ALA A 77 4.25 -24.21 8.09
N THR A 78 5.02 -25.27 7.96
CA THR A 78 4.68 -26.57 8.53
C THR A 78 5.58 -26.82 9.73
N VAL A 79 4.98 -27.18 10.85
CA VAL A 79 5.67 -27.52 12.08
C VAL A 79 5.38 -28.96 12.41
N SER A 80 6.42 -29.73 12.72
CA SER A 80 6.32 -31.12 13.15
C SER A 80 6.73 -31.22 14.61
N SER A 81 6.01 -32.05 15.37
CA SER A 81 6.46 -32.45 16.72
C SER A 81 7.80 -33.21 16.62
N PRO A 82 8.79 -33.01 17.49
CA PRO A 82 8.75 -32.23 18.74
C PRO A 82 9.29 -30.80 18.64
N ASP A 83 9.76 -30.34 17.48
CA ASP A 83 10.59 -29.14 17.36
C ASP A 83 9.85 -27.85 17.71
N MET A 84 8.53 -27.78 17.50
CA MET A 84 7.65 -26.62 17.76
C MET A 84 8.21 -25.28 17.25
N LEU A 85 9.10 -25.33 16.26
CA LEU A 85 9.73 -24.16 15.64
C LEU A 85 9.30 -24.04 14.18
N ALA A 86 8.53 -23.00 13.86
CA ALA A 86 8.19 -22.62 12.50
C ALA A 86 9.22 -21.64 11.94
N LYS A 87 9.76 -21.92 10.75
CA LYS A 87 10.55 -20.96 9.98
C LYS A 87 9.76 -20.56 8.75
N PHE A 88 9.62 -19.27 8.52
CA PHE A 88 8.88 -18.73 7.39
C PHE A 88 9.47 -17.42 6.90
N THR A 89 9.16 -17.07 5.65
CA THR A 89 9.43 -15.76 5.07
C THR A 89 8.11 -15.16 4.61
N LEU A 90 7.82 -13.95 5.05
CA LEU A 90 6.61 -13.24 4.63
C LEU A 90 6.72 -12.79 3.17
N ASN A 91 5.76 -13.18 2.35
CA ASN A 91 5.59 -12.71 0.99
C ASN A 91 4.73 -11.45 0.98
N HIS A 92 5.30 -10.32 0.57
CA HIS A 92 4.56 -9.06 0.46
C HIS A 92 3.66 -9.10 -0.78
N ALA A 93 2.36 -8.97 -0.55
CA ALA A 93 1.35 -9.05 -1.61
C ALA A 93 1.03 -7.71 -2.27
N MET A 94 1.40 -6.58 -1.65
CA MET A 94 1.09 -5.25 -2.16
C MET A 94 2.23 -4.68 -3.00
N ALA A 95 1.88 -3.75 -3.90
CA ALA A 95 2.80 -2.88 -4.60
C ALA A 95 2.94 -1.55 -3.86
N TYR A 96 4.08 -0.89 -4.02
CA TYR A 96 4.35 0.41 -3.43
C TYR A 96 4.70 1.42 -4.51
N VAL A 97 4.12 2.61 -4.42
CA VAL A 97 4.42 3.72 -5.32
C VAL A 97 5.07 4.84 -4.52
N LYS A 98 6.25 5.24 -4.94
CA LYS A 98 6.94 6.41 -4.41
C LYS A 98 6.74 7.56 -5.39
N PHE A 99 6.03 8.59 -4.99
CA PHE A 99 6.00 9.87 -5.71
C PHE A 99 7.14 10.74 -5.22
N SER A 100 7.90 11.32 -6.17
CA SER A 100 8.89 12.35 -5.87
C SER A 100 8.43 13.63 -6.55
N ILE A 101 7.95 14.60 -5.76
CA ILE A 101 7.27 15.80 -6.26
C ILE A 101 8.07 17.02 -5.90
N SER A 102 8.34 17.88 -6.89
CA SER A 102 9.03 19.14 -6.69
C SER A 102 8.45 20.26 -7.55
N SER A 103 8.56 21.50 -7.08
CA SER A 103 8.18 22.68 -7.82
C SER A 103 8.99 23.90 -7.35
N GLN A 104 9.50 24.67 -8.30
CA GLN A 104 10.06 25.99 -8.00
C GLN A 104 8.95 27.05 -7.98
N GLU A 105 7.99 26.97 -8.91
CA GLU A 105 6.88 27.91 -9.02
C GLU A 105 5.94 27.84 -7.81
N LEU A 106 5.70 26.64 -7.29
CA LEU A 106 4.80 26.38 -6.17
C LEU A 106 5.53 26.15 -4.84
N SER A 107 6.74 26.70 -4.70
CA SER A 107 7.58 26.53 -3.51
C SER A 107 6.97 27.04 -2.20
N THR A 108 5.97 27.93 -2.28
CA THR A 108 5.20 28.45 -1.16
C THR A 108 3.96 27.63 -0.81
N TYR A 109 3.64 26.61 -1.62
CA TYR A 109 2.56 25.68 -1.34
C TYR A 109 3.07 24.49 -0.52
N LYS A 110 2.23 23.96 0.33
CA LYS A 110 2.44 22.70 1.04
C LYS A 110 1.77 21.57 0.29
N LEU A 111 2.44 20.43 0.18
CA LEU A 111 1.86 19.22 -0.37
C LEU A 111 0.92 18.59 0.66
N LYS A 112 -0.35 18.40 0.29
CA LYS A 112 -1.40 17.86 1.16
C LYS A 112 -1.70 16.40 0.90
N SER A 113 -1.91 16.03 -0.37
CA SER A 113 -2.20 14.65 -0.76
C SER A 113 -1.77 14.35 -2.18
N VAL A 114 -1.62 13.05 -2.46
CA VAL A 114 -1.35 12.51 -3.80
C VAL A 114 -2.21 11.28 -4.02
N SER A 115 -2.89 11.21 -5.17
CA SER A 115 -3.66 10.04 -5.58
C SER A 115 -3.10 9.47 -6.88
N LEU A 116 -3.15 8.14 -7.00
CA LEU A 116 -2.99 7.42 -8.26
C LEU A 116 -4.37 6.94 -8.71
N TYR A 117 -4.75 7.20 -9.95
CA TYR A 117 -6.07 6.88 -10.47
C TYR A 117 -6.04 6.38 -11.92
N ASP A 118 -6.57 5.18 -12.16
CA ASP A 118 -6.85 4.65 -13.49
C ASP A 118 -8.32 4.91 -13.84
N LYS A 119 -8.61 6.07 -14.42
CA LYS A 119 -9.96 6.52 -14.78
C LYS A 119 -10.57 5.71 -15.90
N GLU A 120 -9.78 5.35 -16.91
CA GLU A 120 -10.27 4.78 -18.16
C GLU A 120 -10.55 3.30 -18.04
N THR A 121 -9.55 2.51 -17.60
CA THR A 121 -9.71 1.06 -17.55
C THR A 121 -10.20 0.56 -16.20
N LYS A 122 -10.27 1.44 -15.19
CA LYS A 122 -10.75 1.16 -13.83
C LYS A 122 -10.10 -0.07 -13.21
N THR A 123 -8.79 -0.23 -13.45
CA THR A 123 -8.00 -1.29 -12.81
C THR A 123 -8.05 -1.12 -11.29
N PRO A 124 -8.41 -2.15 -10.53
CA PRO A 124 -8.44 -2.07 -9.08
C PRO A 124 -7.07 -1.70 -8.49
N LEU A 125 -7.05 -0.67 -7.62
CA LEU A 125 -5.84 -0.22 -6.93
C LEU A 125 -5.97 -0.30 -5.41
N SER A 126 -7.21 -0.40 -4.89
CA SER A 126 -7.51 -0.51 -3.46
C SER A 126 -8.88 -1.16 -3.24
N GLY A 127 -9.26 -1.42 -1.98
CA GLY A 127 -10.56 -1.97 -1.59
C GLY A 127 -10.45 -3.36 -0.95
N VAL A 128 -11.45 -4.21 -1.17
CA VAL A 128 -11.51 -5.58 -0.62
C VAL A 128 -10.78 -6.56 -1.52
N PHE A 129 -9.92 -7.39 -0.94
CA PHE A 129 -9.20 -8.46 -1.62
C PHE A 129 -9.23 -9.75 -0.82
N THR A 130 -9.03 -10.86 -1.52
CA THR A 130 -8.79 -12.17 -0.92
C THR A 130 -7.44 -12.70 -1.39
N ALA A 131 -6.55 -13.01 -0.45
CA ALA A 131 -5.30 -13.69 -0.69
C ALA A 131 -5.51 -15.20 -0.57
N ASP A 132 -5.14 -15.94 -1.60
CA ASP A 132 -5.11 -17.41 -1.59
C ASP A 132 -3.69 -17.84 -1.21
N LEU A 133 -3.56 -18.51 -0.06
CA LEU A 133 -2.27 -18.90 0.49
C LEU A 133 -1.71 -20.18 -0.16
N ASP A 134 -2.50 -20.87 -0.99
CA ASP A 134 -2.05 -22.04 -1.73
C ASP A 134 -1.41 -21.65 -3.06
N THR A 135 -1.93 -20.58 -3.69
CA THR A 135 -1.47 -20.13 -5.02
C THR A 135 -0.67 -18.84 -4.98
N ASP A 136 -0.58 -18.18 -3.83
CA ASP A 136 0.01 -16.83 -3.65
C ASP A 136 -0.71 -15.75 -4.50
N GLU A 137 -1.94 -15.98 -4.92
CA GLU A 137 -2.70 -15.08 -5.76
C GLU A 137 -3.63 -14.16 -4.97
N LEU A 138 -3.82 -12.94 -5.48
CA LEU A 138 -4.84 -12.02 -5.01
C LEU A 138 -6.03 -12.04 -5.96
N THR A 139 -7.22 -12.14 -5.37
CA THR A 139 -8.48 -11.90 -6.07
C THR A 139 -9.15 -10.67 -5.48
N TYR A 140 -9.80 -9.87 -6.32
CA TYR A 140 -10.40 -8.61 -5.92
C TYR A 140 -11.91 -8.75 -5.81
N GLY A 141 -12.48 -8.22 -4.74
CA GLY A 141 -13.92 -8.21 -4.50
C GLY A 141 -14.67 -7.24 -5.42
N THR A 142 -15.94 -7.04 -5.13
CA THR A 142 -16.79 -6.06 -5.85
C THR A 142 -16.61 -4.64 -5.31
N ASP A 143 -16.19 -4.51 -4.05
CA ASP A 143 -15.91 -3.21 -3.42
C ASP A 143 -14.43 -2.86 -3.57
N VAL A 144 -14.06 -2.54 -4.80
CA VAL A 144 -12.70 -2.09 -5.17
C VAL A 144 -12.78 -0.72 -5.85
N LYS A 145 -11.70 0.02 -5.71
CA LYS A 145 -11.60 1.35 -6.31
C LYS A 145 -10.41 1.39 -7.29
N PRO A 146 -10.56 2.07 -8.44
CA PRO A 146 -9.48 2.25 -9.41
C PRO A 146 -8.51 3.36 -8.99
N TYR A 147 -8.51 3.75 -7.75
CA TYR A 147 -7.64 4.76 -7.19
C TYR A 147 -7.25 4.42 -5.74
N ALA A 148 -6.19 5.07 -5.30
CA ALA A 148 -5.79 5.14 -3.90
C ALA A 148 -5.14 6.50 -3.66
N THR A 149 -5.32 7.04 -2.46
CA THR A 149 -4.87 8.37 -2.04
C THR A 149 -4.00 8.26 -0.80
N VAL A 150 -2.95 9.04 -0.73
CA VAL A 150 -2.18 9.24 0.50
C VAL A 150 -2.18 10.73 0.87
N SER A 151 -2.57 11.03 2.10
CA SER A 151 -2.59 12.38 2.67
C SER A 151 -1.47 12.55 3.70
N LEU A 152 -0.91 13.74 3.78
CA LEU A 152 0.10 14.10 4.76
C LEU A 152 -0.55 14.68 6.01
N THR A 153 -0.25 14.11 7.19
CA THR A 153 -0.72 14.70 8.46
C THR A 153 0.10 15.93 8.86
N THR A 154 1.33 16.03 8.36
CA THR A 154 2.19 17.21 8.51
C THR A 154 2.67 17.64 7.11
N PRO A 155 1.87 18.45 6.38
CA PRO A 155 2.22 18.98 5.08
C PRO A 155 3.47 19.87 5.12
N GLU A 156 4.37 19.70 4.18
CA GLU A 156 5.61 20.48 4.06
C GLU A 156 5.66 21.23 2.72
N LEU A 157 6.44 22.32 2.70
CA LEU A 157 6.59 23.18 1.52
C LEU A 157 7.28 22.46 0.36
N LEU A 158 6.84 22.69 -0.86
CA LEU A 158 7.45 22.18 -2.10
C LEU A 158 8.78 22.85 -2.48
N ALA A 159 9.38 23.61 -1.57
CA ALA A 159 10.71 24.23 -1.77
C ALA A 159 11.82 23.19 -2.05
N SER A 160 11.60 21.95 -1.68
CA SER A 160 12.45 20.80 -2.01
C SER A 160 11.60 19.62 -2.48
N ALA A 161 12.24 18.62 -3.08
CA ALA A 161 11.54 17.40 -3.50
C ALA A 161 10.93 16.68 -2.30
N GLN A 162 9.66 16.30 -2.42
CA GLN A 162 8.88 15.62 -1.41
C GLN A 162 8.63 14.17 -1.82
N ASP A 163 9.05 13.22 -1.00
CA ASP A 163 8.85 11.79 -1.23
C ASP A 163 7.61 11.29 -0.50
N ILE A 164 6.64 10.80 -1.25
CA ILE A 164 5.36 10.33 -0.76
C ILE A 164 5.18 8.87 -1.15
N TYR A 165 4.73 8.03 -0.21
CA TYR A 165 4.60 6.60 -0.42
C TYR A 165 3.15 6.15 -0.34
N LEU A 166 2.69 5.44 -1.36
CA LEU A 166 1.34 4.90 -1.48
C LEU A 166 1.41 3.38 -1.62
N THR A 167 0.57 2.67 -0.89
CA THR A 167 0.37 1.22 -1.06
C THR A 167 -0.81 0.98 -1.99
N THR A 168 -0.63 0.12 -2.99
CA THR A 168 -1.65 -0.26 -3.97
C THR A 168 -1.69 -1.77 -4.17
N TYR A 169 -2.72 -2.27 -4.86
CA TYR A 169 -2.65 -3.60 -5.44
C TYR A 169 -1.56 -3.68 -6.51
N PRO A 170 -0.94 -4.87 -6.69
CA PRO A 170 -0.20 -5.15 -7.91
C PRO A 170 -1.12 -5.01 -9.11
N ALA A 171 -0.68 -4.28 -10.12
CA ALA A 171 -1.49 -4.01 -11.32
C ALA A 171 -0.61 -3.79 -12.55
N ASP A 172 -1.07 -4.23 -13.70
CA ASP A 172 -0.43 -3.87 -14.96
C ASP A 172 -1.12 -2.63 -15.56
N LEU A 173 -0.48 -1.48 -15.38
CA LEU A 173 -0.91 -0.20 -15.94
C LEU A 173 -0.09 0.18 -17.18
N SER A 174 0.77 -0.70 -17.68
CA SER A 174 1.63 -0.42 -18.86
C SER A 174 0.78 -0.11 -20.08
N GLY A 175 1.13 0.97 -20.78
CA GLY A 175 0.40 1.43 -21.96
C GLY A 175 -0.96 2.09 -21.67
N LYS A 176 -1.30 2.29 -20.41
CA LYS A 176 -2.50 3.00 -19.97
C LYS A 176 -2.16 4.42 -19.55
N GLU A 177 -3.10 5.34 -19.71
CA GLU A 177 -3.00 6.67 -19.13
C GLU A 177 -3.56 6.66 -17.71
N VAL A 178 -2.74 7.12 -16.76
CA VAL A 178 -3.11 7.21 -15.34
C VAL A 178 -3.00 8.66 -14.87
N TYR A 179 -3.87 9.04 -13.97
CA TYR A 179 -3.83 10.35 -13.33
C TYR A 179 -3.03 10.29 -12.04
N ILE A 180 -2.10 11.23 -11.89
CA ILE A 180 -1.49 11.57 -10.61
C ILE A 180 -2.16 12.88 -10.17
N VAL A 181 -2.99 12.79 -9.14
CA VAL A 181 -3.75 13.93 -8.63
C VAL A 181 -3.07 14.48 -7.41
N ILE A 182 -2.59 15.71 -7.48
CA ILE A 182 -1.80 16.36 -6.44
C ILE A 182 -2.61 17.49 -5.84
N THR A 183 -2.85 17.43 -4.54
CA THR A 183 -3.52 18.50 -3.80
C THR A 183 -2.49 19.28 -3.00
N LEU A 184 -2.50 20.59 -3.21
CA LEU A 184 -1.64 21.57 -2.57
C LEU A 184 -2.47 22.57 -1.79
N GLU A 185 -1.90 23.12 -0.73
CA GLU A 185 -2.52 24.20 0.03
C GLU A 185 -1.52 25.30 0.40
N ASN A 186 -2.01 26.51 0.52
CA ASN A 186 -1.34 27.62 1.16
C ASN A 186 -2.35 28.40 2.03
N ASP A 187 -1.93 29.47 2.66
CA ASP A 187 -2.80 30.27 3.55
C ASP A 187 -4.03 30.89 2.86
N GLN A 188 -4.10 30.89 1.54
CA GLN A 188 -5.15 31.54 0.75
C GLN A 188 -6.08 30.55 0.07
N GLN A 189 -5.56 29.39 -0.37
CA GLN A 189 -6.32 28.44 -1.20
C GLN A 189 -5.79 27.02 -1.14
N THR A 190 -6.66 26.09 -1.46
CA THR A 190 -6.33 24.70 -1.83
C THR A 190 -6.49 24.55 -3.33
N VAL A 191 -5.53 23.92 -3.99
CA VAL A 191 -5.56 23.65 -5.44
C VAL A 191 -5.30 22.17 -5.68
N THR A 192 -6.00 21.61 -6.67
CA THR A 192 -5.82 20.22 -7.11
C THR A 192 -5.33 20.23 -8.55
N ILE A 193 -4.23 19.54 -8.80
CA ILE A 193 -3.56 19.47 -10.10
C ILE A 193 -3.53 18.01 -10.55
N PRO A 194 -4.40 17.61 -11.47
CA PRO A 194 -4.35 16.30 -12.10
C PRO A 194 -3.32 16.29 -13.23
N ILE A 195 -2.39 15.35 -13.18
CA ILE A 195 -1.36 15.16 -14.20
C ILE A 195 -1.57 13.80 -14.85
N LEU A 196 -1.64 13.80 -16.18
CA LEU A 196 -1.68 12.57 -16.95
C LEU A 196 -0.27 11.99 -17.13
N LYS A 197 -0.11 10.72 -16.84
CA LYS A 197 1.15 9.98 -17.01
C LYS A 197 0.89 8.64 -17.68
N GLU A 198 1.87 8.16 -18.40
CA GLU A 198 1.90 6.76 -18.82
C GLU A 198 2.09 5.86 -17.61
N GLY A 199 1.19 4.90 -17.46
CA GLY A 199 1.23 3.92 -16.37
C GLY A 199 2.37 2.93 -16.53
N LYS A 200 2.68 2.24 -15.44
CA LYS A 200 3.72 1.21 -15.37
C LYS A 200 3.18 -0.05 -14.72
N GLN A 201 3.85 -1.15 -14.90
CA GLN A 201 3.55 -2.36 -14.13
C GLN A 201 3.92 -2.14 -12.66
N LEU A 202 2.93 -2.24 -11.77
CA LEU A 202 3.09 -2.22 -10.32
C LEU A 202 3.23 -3.67 -9.84
N LYS A 203 4.44 -4.07 -9.50
CA LYS A 203 4.73 -5.43 -9.04
C LYS A 203 4.58 -5.53 -7.53
N ALA A 204 4.07 -6.67 -7.05
CA ALA A 204 4.10 -7.00 -5.63
C ALA A 204 5.52 -6.93 -5.07
N ASN A 205 5.64 -6.53 -3.81
CA ASN A 205 6.93 -6.40 -3.10
C ASN A 205 7.96 -5.48 -3.80
N ALA A 206 7.50 -4.52 -4.59
CA ALA A 206 8.37 -3.60 -5.31
C ALA A 206 7.94 -2.15 -5.10
N VAL A 207 8.93 -1.25 -5.04
CA VAL A 207 8.72 0.20 -5.00
C VAL A 207 8.87 0.76 -6.42
N ASN A 208 7.79 1.36 -6.92
CA ASN A 208 7.75 1.99 -8.23
C ASN A 208 7.83 3.51 -8.05
N THR A 209 8.84 4.16 -8.64
CA THR A 209 9.02 5.61 -8.51
C THR A 209 8.35 6.34 -9.67
N ILE A 210 7.53 7.34 -9.33
CA ILE A 210 6.93 8.30 -10.25
C ILE A 210 7.43 9.70 -9.87
N ALA A 211 8.21 10.32 -10.76
CA ALA A 211 8.69 11.67 -10.55
C ALA A 211 7.77 12.70 -11.22
N VAL A 212 7.46 13.77 -10.48
CA VAL A 212 6.77 14.97 -10.97
C VAL A 212 7.65 16.17 -10.67
N ASN A 213 8.52 16.49 -11.62
CA ASN A 213 9.46 17.59 -11.49
C ASN A 213 8.88 18.88 -12.07
N ASN A 214 9.16 20.00 -11.40
CA ASN A 214 8.73 21.33 -11.84
C ASN A 214 7.20 21.47 -12.02
N LEU A 215 6.43 20.90 -11.09
CA LEU A 215 4.98 21.04 -11.07
C LEU A 215 4.55 22.52 -11.17
N LYS A 216 3.54 22.82 -11.99
CA LYS A 216 3.01 24.18 -12.22
C LYS A 216 1.50 24.19 -12.08
N LEU A 217 0.92 25.34 -11.75
CA LEU A 217 -0.55 25.50 -11.77
C LEU A 217 -1.15 25.30 -13.16
N SER A 218 -0.39 25.61 -14.22
CA SER A 218 -0.80 25.41 -15.61
C SER A 218 -0.79 23.94 -16.05
N ASP A 219 -0.22 23.02 -15.26
CA ASP A 219 -0.18 21.59 -15.58
C ASP A 219 -1.55 20.91 -15.41
N ASN A 220 -2.57 21.68 -15.01
CA ASN A 220 -3.96 21.23 -15.00
C ASN A 220 -4.44 20.98 -16.45
N SER A 221 -4.00 19.87 -17.03
CA SER A 221 -4.21 19.51 -18.43
C SER A 221 -5.52 18.77 -18.68
N CYS A 222 -6.32 18.50 -17.67
CA CYS A 222 -7.57 17.76 -17.77
C CYS A 222 -8.59 18.21 -16.72
N GLU A 223 -9.86 18.12 -17.07
CA GLU A 223 -10.93 18.29 -16.09
C GLU A 223 -10.87 17.13 -15.09
N TRP A 224 -10.60 17.45 -13.84
CA TRP A 224 -10.67 16.53 -12.73
C TRP A 224 -12.02 16.69 -12.04
N TYR A 225 -12.75 15.59 -11.99
CA TYR A 225 -13.90 15.45 -11.11
C TYR A 225 -13.53 14.43 -10.05
N GLU A 226 -13.75 14.76 -8.79
CA GLU A 226 -13.60 13.78 -7.73
C GLU A 226 -14.41 12.53 -8.10
N PRO A 227 -13.86 11.31 -7.89
CA PRO A 227 -14.63 10.10 -8.10
C PRO A 227 -15.86 10.16 -7.20
N VAL A 228 -17.04 10.30 -7.79
CA VAL A 228 -18.31 10.25 -7.04
C VAL A 228 -18.49 8.80 -6.61
N GLU A 229 -18.76 8.60 -5.31
CA GLU A 229 -19.04 7.30 -4.72
C GLU A 229 -20.22 6.58 -5.37
#